data_b728a8174277ace3db8400d626cbe932
#
_entry.id   b728a8174277ace3db8400d626cbe932
#
_cell.length_a   1.000
_cell.length_b   1.000
_cell.length_c   1.000
_cell.angle_alpha   90.00
_cell.angle_beta   90.00
_cell.angle_gamma   90.00
#
_symmetry.space_group_name_H-M   'P 1'
#
loop_
_entity.id
_entity.type
_entity.pdbx_description
1 polymer ?
#
loop_
_entity_poly.entity_id
_entity_poly.type
_entity_poly.pdbx_seq_one_letter_code
_entity_poly.pdbx_strand_id
1 'polypeptide(L)'
;MTWATALEAEIDAGRRRSYSKVNKTLGDGFDEYLAKVSPSMGKHEWNETRLDFFREEMEFVGDLIRNVKPEQIAAWRDARLKVVKPSTVNRDLNLLSAVFEAARTEWKWVHTNPVHEVKRPKNPPSRDRRVSDDEAAAMAAALGLQDGVPPTNVKQYTALAFLLAIETGMRQIEMASMTWPSVHLDKRFVRLPKTKNGDARDVPLSTRAAELIQRLPRIMGEPRCFPVAQASMDVMWRRTRGTLAKKRPEIADLNFHDSRHEATTRLSRKLHVLALAKMIGHRDIQSLMIYYDETAAELAARLD
;
A
#
# COMPACT_ATOMS: atom_id res chain seq x y z
N MET A 1 -22.66 -34.72 38.81
CA MET A 1 -22.83 -33.26 38.52
C MET A 1 -23.30 -33.11 37.10
N THR A 2 -24.36 -32.38 36.84
CA THR A 2 -24.83 -32.10 35.49
C THR A 2 -23.87 -31.13 34.77
N TRP A 3 -23.79 -31.18 33.47
CA TRP A 3 -22.98 -30.27 32.66
C TRP A 3 -23.25 -28.77 32.98
N ALA A 4 -24.50 -28.42 33.30
CA ALA A 4 -24.88 -27.07 33.71
C ALA A 4 -24.19 -26.62 34.99
N THR A 5 -24.13 -27.47 36.01
CA THR A 5 -23.50 -27.15 37.30
C THR A 5 -21.97 -26.98 37.19
N ALA A 6 -21.34 -27.74 36.28
CA ALA A 6 -19.92 -27.56 36.02
C ALA A 6 -19.65 -26.26 35.28
N LEU A 7 -20.54 -25.85 34.35
CA LEU A 7 -20.45 -24.60 33.59
C LEU A 7 -20.66 -23.37 34.51
N GLU A 8 -21.64 -23.45 35.40
CA GLU A 8 -21.91 -22.39 36.40
C GLU A 8 -20.73 -22.22 37.37
N ALA A 9 -20.12 -23.32 37.84
CA ALA A 9 -18.95 -23.28 38.69
C ALA A 9 -17.70 -22.69 37.96
N GLU A 10 -17.54 -22.88 36.66
CA GLU A 10 -16.49 -22.24 35.88
C GLU A 10 -16.72 -20.72 35.67
N ILE A 11 -18.00 -20.30 35.57
CA ILE A 11 -18.39 -18.88 35.45
C ILE A 11 -18.15 -18.18 36.81
N ASP A 12 -18.60 -18.80 37.90
CA ASP A 12 -18.45 -18.25 39.26
C ASP A 12 -16.98 -18.21 39.69
N ALA A 13 -16.15 -19.16 39.26
CA ALA A 13 -14.71 -19.15 39.48
C ALA A 13 -13.95 -18.10 38.64
N GLY A 14 -14.65 -17.29 37.82
CA GLY A 14 -14.04 -16.29 36.92
C GLY A 14 -13.20 -16.89 35.78
N ARG A 15 -13.24 -18.20 35.60
CA ARG A 15 -12.52 -18.92 34.54
C ARG A 15 -13.22 -18.82 33.19
N ARG A 16 -14.54 -18.60 33.20
CA ARG A 16 -15.30 -18.17 32.03
C ARG A 16 -15.92 -16.81 32.33
N ARG A 17 -15.49 -15.78 31.62
CA ARG A 17 -16.14 -14.48 31.68
C ARG A 17 -17.57 -14.63 31.12
N SER A 18 -18.59 -14.31 31.94
CA SER A 18 -19.95 -14.12 31.46
C SER A 18 -19.92 -12.94 30.49
N TYR A 19 -19.93 -13.22 29.21
CA TYR A 19 -20.18 -12.17 28.22
C TYR A 19 -21.67 -11.83 28.30
N SER A 20 -21.98 -10.55 28.46
CA SER A 20 -23.34 -10.08 28.45
C SER A 20 -24.09 -10.67 27.24
N LYS A 21 -25.38 -10.97 27.40
CA LYS A 21 -26.28 -11.41 26.32
C LYS A 21 -26.50 -10.23 25.34
N VAL A 22 -25.41 -9.72 24.78
CA VAL A 22 -25.44 -8.59 23.84
C VAL A 22 -26.02 -9.10 22.52
N ASN A 23 -27.24 -8.65 22.21
CA ASN A 23 -27.93 -8.97 20.96
C ASN A 23 -27.50 -7.97 19.88
N LYS A 24 -26.24 -8.04 19.47
CA LYS A 24 -25.65 -7.24 18.42
C LYS A 24 -25.37 -8.11 17.20
N THR A 25 -25.74 -7.61 16.04
CA THR A 25 -25.48 -8.26 14.75
C THR A 25 -24.06 -7.96 14.27
N LEU A 26 -23.61 -8.68 13.24
CA LEU A 26 -22.35 -8.33 12.56
C LEU A 26 -22.44 -6.93 11.93
N GLY A 27 -23.61 -6.56 11.40
CA GLY A 27 -23.89 -5.21 10.90
C GLY A 27 -23.72 -4.13 11.96
N ASP A 28 -24.25 -4.36 13.20
CA ASP A 28 -23.99 -3.47 14.33
C ASP A 28 -22.48 -3.35 14.63
N GLY A 29 -21.73 -4.45 14.47
CA GLY A 29 -20.27 -4.46 14.63
C GLY A 29 -19.57 -3.58 13.62
N PHE A 30 -20.06 -3.52 12.39
CA PHE A 30 -19.54 -2.60 11.36
C PHE A 30 -19.79 -1.14 11.73
N ASP A 31 -21.01 -0.81 12.21
CA ASP A 31 -21.35 0.54 12.67
C ASP A 31 -20.47 1.00 13.82
N GLU A 32 -20.34 0.14 14.83
CA GLU A 32 -19.52 0.44 16.02
C GLU A 32 -18.03 0.63 15.64
N TYR A 33 -17.52 -0.20 14.71
CA TYR A 33 -16.16 -0.09 14.22
C TYR A 33 -15.93 1.22 13.46
N LEU A 34 -16.87 1.61 12.61
CA LEU A 34 -16.81 2.89 11.88
C LEU A 34 -16.89 4.08 12.81
N ALA A 35 -17.71 3.99 13.86
CA ALA A 35 -17.88 5.10 14.81
C ALA A 35 -16.69 5.26 15.76
N LYS A 36 -16.11 4.16 16.29
CA LYS A 36 -15.16 4.22 17.40
C LYS A 36 -13.71 3.92 17.03
N VAL A 37 -13.47 3.04 16.07
CA VAL A 37 -12.12 2.55 15.76
C VAL A 37 -11.59 3.20 14.49
N SER A 38 -12.38 3.19 13.43
CA SER A 38 -11.98 3.63 12.10
C SER A 38 -11.57 5.11 12.00
N PRO A 39 -12.16 6.08 12.75
CA PRO A 39 -11.77 7.50 12.66
C PRO A 39 -10.32 7.77 13.06
N SER A 40 -9.76 6.99 13.98
CA SER A 40 -8.35 7.10 14.36
C SER A 40 -7.38 6.54 13.31
N MET A 41 -7.91 5.81 12.32
CA MET A 41 -7.13 5.20 11.25
C MET A 41 -7.15 6.10 10.02
N GLY A 42 -6.01 6.47 9.49
CA GLY A 42 -5.93 7.32 8.29
C GLY A 42 -6.50 6.68 7.00
N LYS A 43 -7.48 5.78 7.07
CA LYS A 43 -8.17 5.10 5.96
C LYS A 43 -9.67 4.91 6.25
N HIS A 44 -10.25 5.84 7.00
CA HIS A 44 -11.66 5.77 7.42
C HIS A 44 -12.62 5.61 6.23
N GLU A 45 -12.54 6.47 5.21
CA GLU A 45 -13.37 6.43 3.99
C GLU A 45 -13.26 5.07 3.26
N TRP A 46 -12.05 4.50 3.22
CA TRP A 46 -11.86 3.18 2.62
C TRP A 46 -12.53 2.08 3.46
N ASN A 47 -12.43 2.16 4.79
CA ASN A 47 -13.09 1.20 5.68
C ASN A 47 -14.61 1.29 5.54
N GLU A 48 -15.17 2.50 5.48
CA GLU A 48 -16.60 2.76 5.27
C GLU A 48 -17.08 2.11 3.97
N THR A 49 -16.53 2.52 2.82
CA THR A 49 -16.86 1.92 1.52
C THR A 49 -16.74 0.40 1.53
N ARG A 50 -15.75 -0.14 2.26
CA ARG A 50 -15.52 -1.59 2.26
C ARG A 50 -16.49 -2.34 3.17
N LEU A 51 -16.88 -1.77 4.30
CA LEU A 51 -17.88 -2.36 5.19
C LEU A 51 -19.29 -2.26 4.60
N ASP A 52 -19.60 -1.20 3.85
CA ASP A 52 -20.85 -1.11 3.09
C ASP A 52 -20.93 -2.21 2.03
N PHE A 53 -19.84 -2.43 1.30
CA PHE A 53 -19.74 -3.58 0.39
C PHE A 53 -19.96 -4.92 1.11
N PHE A 54 -19.43 -5.11 2.34
CA PHE A 54 -19.65 -6.33 3.11
C PHE A 54 -21.12 -6.50 3.52
N ARG A 55 -21.85 -5.38 3.79
CA ARG A 55 -23.29 -5.42 4.09
C ARG A 55 -24.11 -5.97 2.93
N GLU A 56 -23.72 -5.62 1.71
CA GLU A 56 -24.40 -6.05 0.49
C GLU A 56 -24.09 -7.50 0.12
N GLU A 57 -22.85 -7.95 0.37
CA GLU A 57 -22.34 -9.22 -0.13
C GLU A 57 -22.38 -10.38 0.89
N MET A 58 -22.44 -10.08 2.20
CA MET A 58 -22.43 -11.11 3.24
C MET A 58 -23.87 -11.47 3.67
N GLU A 59 -24.36 -12.64 3.34
CA GLU A 59 -25.68 -13.12 3.74
C GLU A 59 -25.86 -13.18 5.27
N PHE A 60 -24.76 -13.34 6.02
CA PHE A 60 -24.77 -13.46 7.48
C PHE A 60 -24.55 -12.11 8.22
N VAL A 61 -24.62 -10.98 7.53
CA VAL A 61 -24.45 -9.66 8.16
C VAL A 61 -25.50 -9.36 9.25
N GLY A 62 -26.70 -9.93 9.10
CA GLY A 62 -27.81 -9.85 10.06
C GLY A 62 -27.71 -10.84 11.22
N ASP A 63 -26.80 -11.79 11.17
CA ASP A 63 -26.62 -12.75 12.27
C ASP A 63 -26.04 -12.08 13.51
N LEU A 64 -26.38 -12.61 14.68
CA LEU A 64 -25.72 -12.16 15.91
C LEU A 64 -24.21 -12.40 15.79
N ILE A 65 -23.41 -11.37 16.03
CA ILE A 65 -21.95 -11.41 15.80
C ILE A 65 -21.27 -12.57 16.54
N ARG A 66 -21.81 -12.96 17.72
CA ARG A 66 -21.33 -14.11 18.50
C ARG A 66 -21.64 -15.46 17.86
N ASN A 67 -22.59 -15.52 16.92
CA ASN A 67 -23.06 -16.74 16.25
C ASN A 67 -22.45 -16.92 14.87
N VAL A 68 -21.73 -15.91 14.35
CA VAL A 68 -21.04 -16.00 13.05
C VAL A 68 -19.97 -17.06 13.13
N LYS A 69 -20.05 -18.02 12.19
CA LYS A 69 -19.20 -19.22 12.16
C LYS A 69 -18.06 -19.07 11.14
N PRO A 70 -16.90 -19.70 11.39
CA PRO A 70 -15.80 -19.75 10.43
C PRO A 70 -16.22 -20.26 9.05
N GLU A 71 -17.18 -21.21 8.99
CA GLU A 71 -17.66 -21.82 7.74
C GLU A 71 -18.38 -20.80 6.85
N GLN A 72 -19.16 -19.88 7.43
CA GLN A 72 -19.84 -18.80 6.69
C GLN A 72 -18.82 -17.86 6.06
N ILE A 73 -17.80 -17.47 6.84
CA ILE A 73 -16.70 -16.61 6.36
C ILE A 73 -15.88 -17.34 5.28
N ALA A 74 -15.64 -18.64 5.44
CA ALA A 74 -14.93 -19.45 4.46
C ALA A 74 -15.72 -19.57 3.14
N ALA A 75 -17.03 -19.78 3.20
CA ALA A 75 -17.88 -19.82 2.01
C ALA A 75 -17.87 -18.46 1.27
N TRP A 76 -18.00 -17.36 2.01
CA TRP A 76 -17.90 -16.02 1.43
C TRP A 76 -16.51 -15.76 0.81
N ARG A 77 -15.40 -16.13 1.50
CA ARG A 77 -14.04 -16.07 0.95
C ARG A 77 -13.94 -16.79 -0.38
N ASP A 78 -14.48 -18.01 -0.48
CA ASP A 78 -14.39 -18.85 -1.67
C ASP A 78 -15.22 -18.28 -2.83
N ALA A 79 -16.38 -17.70 -2.55
CA ALA A 79 -17.14 -16.95 -3.54
C ALA A 79 -16.37 -15.72 -4.05
N ARG A 80 -15.74 -14.96 -3.15
CA ARG A 80 -14.91 -13.78 -3.50
C ARG A 80 -13.70 -14.14 -4.36
N LEU A 81 -13.06 -15.28 -4.11
CA LEU A 81 -11.91 -15.75 -4.89
C LEU A 81 -12.23 -16.01 -6.37
N LYS A 82 -13.50 -16.22 -6.72
CA LYS A 82 -13.93 -16.40 -8.13
C LYS A 82 -13.92 -15.07 -8.90
N VAL A 83 -13.99 -13.93 -8.22
CA VAL A 83 -14.16 -12.61 -8.86
C VAL A 83 -13.01 -11.62 -8.56
N VAL A 84 -12.22 -11.86 -7.52
CA VAL A 84 -11.07 -10.98 -7.19
C VAL A 84 -9.82 -11.76 -6.84
N LYS A 85 -8.67 -11.09 -6.89
CA LYS A 85 -7.36 -11.68 -6.57
C LYS A 85 -7.25 -12.08 -5.08
N PRO A 86 -6.47 -13.12 -4.73
CA PRO A 86 -6.23 -13.53 -3.35
C PRO A 86 -5.79 -12.41 -2.42
N SER A 87 -4.97 -11.48 -2.91
CA SER A 87 -4.52 -10.32 -2.13
C SER A 87 -5.66 -9.37 -1.74
N THR A 88 -6.70 -9.25 -2.57
CA THR A 88 -7.91 -8.48 -2.24
C THR A 88 -8.71 -9.19 -1.16
N VAL A 89 -8.92 -10.49 -1.31
CA VAL A 89 -9.63 -11.31 -0.29
C VAL A 89 -8.91 -11.26 1.05
N ASN A 90 -7.58 -11.36 1.06
CA ASN A 90 -6.80 -11.25 2.29
C ASN A 90 -6.93 -9.87 2.96
N ARG A 91 -7.05 -8.80 2.16
CA ARG A 91 -7.29 -7.44 2.69
C ARG A 91 -8.70 -7.33 3.30
N ASP A 92 -9.69 -7.95 2.65
CA ASP A 92 -11.06 -8.03 3.15
C ASP A 92 -11.13 -8.79 4.47
N LEU A 93 -10.50 -9.97 4.54
CA LEU A 93 -10.38 -10.75 5.77
C LEU A 93 -9.64 -10.00 6.90
N ASN A 94 -8.66 -9.16 6.56
CA ASN A 94 -7.98 -8.31 7.56
C ASN A 94 -8.94 -7.29 8.17
N LEU A 95 -9.77 -6.63 7.36
CA LEU A 95 -10.76 -5.68 7.88
C LEU A 95 -11.82 -6.38 8.73
N LEU A 96 -12.37 -7.50 8.23
CA LEU A 96 -13.35 -8.30 8.98
C LEU A 96 -12.76 -8.79 10.31
N SER A 97 -11.52 -9.27 10.30
CA SER A 97 -10.80 -9.67 11.51
C SER A 97 -10.61 -8.52 12.49
N ALA A 98 -10.36 -7.30 12.00
CA ALA A 98 -10.21 -6.12 12.85
C ALA A 98 -11.54 -5.75 13.55
N VAL A 99 -12.68 -5.90 12.88
CA VAL A 99 -14.00 -5.72 13.48
C VAL A 99 -14.24 -6.74 14.60
N PHE A 100 -14.01 -8.04 14.33
CA PHE A 100 -14.16 -9.09 15.34
C PHE A 100 -13.18 -8.92 16.51
N GLU A 101 -11.97 -8.45 16.23
CA GLU A 101 -10.99 -8.20 17.29
C GLU A 101 -11.41 -7.05 18.20
N ALA A 102 -11.95 -5.96 17.64
CA ALA A 102 -12.54 -4.87 18.42
C ALA A 102 -13.77 -5.36 19.25
N ALA A 103 -14.62 -6.18 18.63
CA ALA A 103 -15.76 -6.81 19.29
C ALA A 103 -15.31 -7.72 20.45
N ARG A 104 -14.17 -8.38 20.33
CA ARG A 104 -13.59 -9.25 21.35
C ARG A 104 -12.89 -8.47 22.48
N THR A 105 -12.02 -7.52 22.09
CA THR A 105 -11.12 -6.87 23.05
C THR A 105 -11.69 -5.63 23.70
N GLU A 106 -12.44 -4.82 22.96
CA GLU A 106 -12.95 -3.54 23.44
C GLU A 106 -14.40 -3.65 23.93
N TRP A 107 -15.28 -4.23 23.10
CA TRP A 107 -16.71 -4.26 23.40
C TRP A 107 -17.16 -5.49 24.15
N LYS A 108 -16.35 -6.56 24.19
CA LYS A 108 -16.67 -7.83 24.88
C LYS A 108 -17.95 -8.50 24.34
N TRP A 109 -18.25 -8.36 23.04
CA TRP A 109 -19.42 -8.96 22.40
C TRP A 109 -19.19 -10.41 21.98
N VAL A 110 -17.95 -10.79 21.74
CA VAL A 110 -17.56 -12.14 21.32
C VAL A 110 -16.36 -12.66 22.14
N HIS A 111 -16.22 -13.97 22.21
CA HIS A 111 -15.09 -14.63 22.90
C HIS A 111 -13.89 -14.84 22.01
N THR A 112 -14.16 -15.23 20.78
CA THR A 112 -13.16 -15.59 19.77
C THR A 112 -13.38 -14.79 18.50
N ASN A 113 -12.37 -14.71 17.69
CA ASN A 113 -12.45 -14.13 16.36
C ASN A 113 -12.51 -15.26 15.33
N PRO A 114 -13.69 -15.53 14.72
CA PRO A 114 -13.87 -16.65 13.81
C PRO A 114 -13.03 -16.53 12.53
N VAL A 115 -12.56 -15.34 12.19
CA VAL A 115 -11.69 -15.13 11.02
C VAL A 115 -10.33 -15.80 11.19
N HIS A 116 -9.87 -16.01 12.43
CA HIS A 116 -8.59 -16.67 12.70
C HIS A 116 -8.60 -18.16 12.34
N GLU A 117 -9.78 -18.78 12.32
CA GLU A 117 -9.95 -20.19 11.94
C GLU A 117 -10.12 -20.36 10.41
N VAL A 118 -10.27 -19.25 9.68
CA VAL A 118 -10.42 -19.30 8.23
C VAL A 118 -9.06 -19.34 7.54
N LYS A 119 -8.81 -20.40 6.76
CA LYS A 119 -7.60 -20.53 5.97
C LYS A 119 -7.50 -19.38 4.96
N ARG A 120 -6.43 -18.63 5.01
CA ARG A 120 -6.17 -17.53 4.08
C ARG A 120 -5.67 -18.02 2.73
N PRO A 121 -6.16 -17.44 1.63
CA PRO A 121 -5.63 -17.77 0.31
C PRO A 121 -4.17 -17.30 0.19
N LYS A 122 -3.36 -18.09 -0.51
CA LYS A 122 -1.96 -17.76 -0.77
C LYS A 122 -1.90 -16.56 -1.73
N ASN A 123 -1.19 -15.52 -1.32
CA ASN A 123 -0.93 -14.39 -2.21
C ASN A 123 -0.05 -14.82 -3.39
N PRO A 124 -0.28 -14.25 -4.58
CA PRO A 124 0.66 -14.40 -5.68
C PRO A 124 2.03 -13.82 -5.28
N PRO A 125 3.11 -14.25 -5.93
CA PRO A 125 4.42 -13.62 -5.76
C PRO A 125 4.34 -12.10 -5.92
N SER A 126 5.23 -11.38 -5.24
CA SER A 126 5.36 -9.94 -5.45
C SER A 126 5.71 -9.66 -6.92
N ARG A 127 5.24 -8.53 -7.42
CA ARG A 127 5.56 -8.10 -8.78
C ARG A 127 7.05 -7.73 -8.85
N ASP A 128 7.74 -8.27 -9.85
CA ASP A 128 9.18 -8.09 -10.11
C ASP A 128 9.46 -7.37 -11.44
N ARG A 129 8.44 -6.76 -12.02
CA ARG A 129 8.52 -6.11 -13.32
C ARG A 129 9.52 -4.97 -13.32
N ARG A 130 10.54 -5.10 -14.17
CA ARG A 130 11.59 -4.10 -14.40
C ARG A 130 11.11 -3.07 -15.45
N VAL A 131 11.75 -1.91 -15.47
CA VAL A 131 11.50 -0.84 -16.45
C VAL A 131 12.78 -0.60 -17.24
N SER A 132 12.75 -0.87 -18.54
CA SER A 132 13.89 -0.55 -19.39
C SER A 132 13.98 0.96 -19.68
N ASP A 133 15.17 1.42 -20.04
CA ASP A 133 15.37 2.83 -20.41
C ASP A 133 14.55 3.21 -21.64
N ASP A 134 14.37 2.27 -22.58
CA ASP A 134 13.55 2.47 -23.78
C ASP A 134 12.05 2.58 -23.44
N GLU A 135 11.53 1.76 -22.52
CA GLU A 135 10.15 1.89 -22.04
C GLU A 135 9.92 3.22 -21.30
N ALA A 136 10.91 3.63 -20.49
CA ALA A 136 10.85 4.90 -19.76
C ALA A 136 10.84 6.08 -20.72
N ALA A 137 11.70 6.07 -21.74
CA ALA A 137 11.75 7.09 -22.78
C ALA A 137 10.45 7.11 -23.61
N ALA A 138 9.94 5.95 -24.02
CA ALA A 138 8.71 5.84 -24.79
C ALA A 138 7.50 6.39 -24.03
N MET A 139 7.38 6.07 -22.71
CA MET A 139 6.31 6.63 -21.88
C MET A 139 6.45 8.13 -21.67
N ALA A 140 7.67 8.63 -21.46
CA ALA A 140 7.92 10.06 -21.32
C ALA A 140 7.55 10.83 -22.59
N ALA A 141 7.94 10.33 -23.77
CA ALA A 141 7.59 10.89 -25.07
C ALA A 141 6.07 10.86 -25.32
N ALA A 142 5.40 9.73 -25.02
CA ALA A 142 3.95 9.60 -25.18
C ALA A 142 3.15 10.53 -24.23
N LEU A 143 3.71 10.87 -23.06
CA LEU A 143 3.19 11.88 -22.15
C LEU A 143 3.56 13.32 -22.59
N GLY A 144 4.29 13.47 -23.69
CA GLY A 144 4.62 14.77 -24.31
C GLY A 144 5.77 15.51 -23.63
N LEU A 145 6.62 14.81 -22.86
CA LEU A 145 7.81 15.41 -22.26
C LEU A 145 8.87 15.61 -23.34
N GLN A 146 9.39 16.82 -23.45
CA GLN A 146 10.48 17.19 -24.35
C GLN A 146 11.76 17.45 -23.56
N ASP A 147 12.91 17.09 -24.13
CA ASP A 147 14.19 17.32 -23.46
C ASP A 147 14.48 18.81 -23.30
N GLY A 148 14.98 19.17 -22.11
CA GLY A 148 15.31 20.56 -21.77
C GLY A 148 14.11 21.48 -21.54
N VAL A 149 12.87 21.06 -21.88
CA VAL A 149 11.68 21.90 -21.76
C VAL A 149 10.99 21.67 -20.41
N PRO A 150 10.64 22.73 -19.64
CA PRO A 150 9.85 22.60 -18.43
C PRO A 150 8.45 22.03 -18.70
N PRO A 151 7.90 21.21 -17.78
CA PRO A 151 6.54 20.70 -17.91
C PRO A 151 5.51 21.83 -17.73
N THR A 152 4.45 21.83 -18.55
CA THR A 152 3.37 22.83 -18.53
C THR A 152 1.99 22.24 -18.25
N ASN A 153 1.85 20.92 -18.31
CA ASN A 153 0.57 20.23 -18.12
C ASN A 153 0.73 18.91 -17.36
N VAL A 154 -0.40 18.36 -16.90
CA VAL A 154 -0.45 17.14 -16.07
C VAL A 154 0.29 15.97 -16.70
N LYS A 155 0.22 15.77 -18.02
CA LYS A 155 0.91 14.66 -18.70
C LYS A 155 2.43 14.79 -18.56
N GLN A 156 2.97 15.97 -18.84
CA GLN A 156 4.41 16.24 -18.75
C GLN A 156 4.93 16.16 -17.31
N TYR A 157 4.17 16.68 -16.33
CA TYR A 157 4.49 16.49 -14.91
C TYR A 157 4.48 15.00 -14.52
N THR A 158 3.54 14.21 -15.05
CA THR A 158 3.48 12.76 -14.83
C THR A 158 4.72 12.05 -15.38
N ALA A 159 5.15 12.44 -16.58
CA ALA A 159 6.37 11.90 -17.19
C ALA A 159 7.62 12.21 -16.36
N LEU A 160 7.77 13.48 -15.96
CA LEU A 160 8.91 13.92 -15.16
C LEU A 160 8.94 13.23 -13.78
N ALA A 161 7.78 13.08 -13.15
CA ALA A 161 7.63 12.35 -11.89
C ALA A 161 8.03 10.88 -12.05
N PHE A 162 7.66 10.23 -13.15
CA PHE A 162 8.04 8.83 -13.42
C PHE A 162 9.56 8.67 -13.59
N LEU A 163 10.21 9.55 -14.36
CA LEU A 163 11.66 9.52 -14.52
C LEU A 163 12.37 9.79 -13.18
N LEU A 164 11.89 10.76 -12.41
CA LEU A 164 12.42 11.05 -11.07
C LEU A 164 12.22 9.87 -10.10
N ALA A 165 11.11 9.14 -10.21
CA ALA A 165 10.85 7.95 -9.40
C ALA A 165 11.83 6.81 -9.71
N ILE A 166 12.25 6.64 -10.98
CA ILE A 166 13.28 5.68 -11.38
C ILE A 166 14.66 6.01 -10.76
N GLU A 167 14.96 7.30 -10.60
CA GLU A 167 16.24 7.74 -10.01
C GLU A 167 16.25 7.66 -8.48
N THR A 168 15.11 7.91 -7.83
CA THR A 168 15.06 8.15 -6.38
C THR A 168 14.34 7.07 -5.58
N GLY A 169 13.52 6.25 -6.22
CA GLY A 169 12.62 5.33 -5.55
C GLY A 169 11.48 6.01 -4.77
N MET A 170 11.27 7.31 -4.94
CA MET A 170 10.17 8.04 -4.30
C MET A 170 8.81 7.52 -4.77
N ARG A 171 7.83 7.54 -3.86
CA ARG A 171 6.43 7.22 -4.22
C ARG A 171 5.79 8.40 -4.95
N GLN A 172 4.84 8.12 -5.81
CA GLN A 172 4.13 9.15 -6.57
C GLN A 172 3.48 10.21 -5.65
N ILE A 173 2.89 9.81 -4.54
CA ILE A 173 2.31 10.74 -3.56
C ILE A 173 3.38 11.62 -2.90
N GLU A 174 4.57 11.11 -2.67
CA GLU A 174 5.68 11.88 -2.09
C GLU A 174 6.14 12.98 -3.05
N MET A 175 6.15 12.68 -4.35
CA MET A 175 6.45 13.70 -5.38
C MET A 175 5.32 14.72 -5.52
N ALA A 176 4.05 14.28 -5.54
CA ALA A 176 2.90 15.18 -5.62
C ALA A 176 2.79 16.14 -4.42
N SER A 177 3.34 15.75 -3.26
CA SER A 177 3.39 16.57 -2.04
C SER A 177 4.73 17.31 -1.83
N MET A 178 5.72 17.10 -2.71
CA MET A 178 7.03 17.71 -2.61
C MET A 178 6.94 19.23 -2.81
N THR A 179 7.55 20.00 -1.90
CA THR A 179 7.57 21.47 -1.94
C THR A 179 8.99 22.00 -2.12
N TRP A 180 9.13 23.19 -2.68
CA TRP A 180 10.43 23.80 -2.92
C TRP A 180 11.28 23.98 -1.64
N PRO A 181 10.72 24.34 -0.47
CA PRO A 181 11.50 24.39 0.77
C PRO A 181 12.10 23.03 1.19
N SER A 182 11.55 21.92 0.71
CA SER A 182 12.08 20.58 1.01
C SER A 182 13.18 20.11 0.06
N VAL A 183 13.47 20.88 -0.99
CA VAL A 183 14.47 20.54 -2.03
C VAL A 183 15.78 21.28 -1.77
N HIS A 184 16.84 20.55 -1.46
CA HIS A 184 18.18 21.05 -1.18
C HIS A 184 19.14 20.64 -2.30
N LEU A 185 19.10 21.37 -3.42
CA LEU A 185 19.92 21.04 -4.60
C LEU A 185 21.42 21.24 -4.36
N ASP A 186 21.80 22.23 -3.54
CA ASP A 186 23.16 22.49 -3.10
C ASP A 186 23.79 21.29 -2.35
N LYS A 187 22.97 20.61 -1.54
CA LYS A 187 23.34 19.42 -0.76
C LYS A 187 22.90 18.12 -1.39
N ARG A 188 22.23 18.18 -2.55
CA ARG A 188 21.76 17.05 -3.35
C ARG A 188 20.89 16.08 -2.58
N PHE A 189 19.84 16.58 -1.91
CA PHE A 189 18.80 15.75 -1.31
C PHE A 189 17.42 16.45 -1.32
N VAL A 190 16.38 15.64 -1.17
CA VAL A 190 15.02 16.09 -0.88
C VAL A 190 14.63 15.59 0.49
N ARG A 191 14.18 16.48 1.37
CA ARG A 191 13.61 16.12 2.67
C ARG A 191 12.14 15.78 2.52
N LEU A 192 11.80 14.53 2.76
CA LEU A 192 10.41 14.10 2.85
C LEU A 192 9.94 14.17 4.31
N PRO A 193 8.84 14.88 4.58
CA PRO A 193 8.28 14.95 5.92
C PRO A 193 7.77 13.58 6.35
N LYS A 194 7.38 13.44 7.62
CA LYS A 194 6.76 12.22 8.13
C LYS A 194 5.54 11.87 7.27
N THR A 195 5.55 10.67 6.72
CA THR A 195 4.45 10.13 5.91
C THR A 195 3.59 9.21 6.75
N LYS A 196 2.36 8.93 6.31
CA LYS A 196 1.42 8.01 6.98
C LYS A 196 2.06 6.66 7.35
N ASN A 197 2.99 6.17 6.54
CA ASN A 197 3.60 4.86 6.68
C ASN A 197 5.12 4.93 6.96
N GLY A 198 5.68 6.10 7.26
CA GLY A 198 7.12 6.24 7.41
C GLY A 198 7.53 7.48 8.19
N ASP A 199 8.73 7.41 8.75
CA ASP A 199 9.39 8.53 9.37
C ASP A 199 9.86 9.54 8.31
N ALA A 200 10.11 10.78 8.74
CA ALA A 200 10.77 11.77 7.89
C ALA A 200 12.11 11.22 7.41
N ARG A 201 12.44 11.43 6.14
CA ARG A 201 13.70 10.98 5.58
C ARG A 201 14.26 11.93 4.52
N ASP A 202 15.55 11.91 4.36
CA ASP A 202 16.25 12.58 3.27
C ASP A 202 16.49 11.57 2.13
N VAL A 203 16.10 11.95 0.92
CA VAL A 203 16.31 11.19 -0.29
C VAL A 203 17.48 11.80 -1.06
N PRO A 204 18.64 11.14 -1.13
CA PRO A 204 19.78 11.62 -1.91
C PRO A 204 19.44 11.69 -3.40
N LEU A 205 20.00 12.68 -4.08
CA LEU A 205 19.78 12.91 -5.51
C LEU A 205 21.03 12.53 -6.32
N SER A 206 20.85 11.66 -7.31
CA SER A 206 21.82 11.50 -8.38
C SER A 206 21.94 12.81 -9.17
N THR A 207 22.98 12.96 -9.98
CA THR A 207 23.10 14.10 -10.91
C THR A 207 21.86 14.19 -11.79
N ARG A 208 21.43 13.08 -12.34
CA ARG A 208 20.22 13.00 -13.18
C ARG A 208 18.95 13.38 -12.42
N ALA A 209 18.80 12.95 -11.19
CA ALA A 209 17.64 13.33 -10.35
C ALA A 209 17.62 14.85 -10.09
N ALA A 210 18.77 15.44 -9.82
CA ALA A 210 18.89 16.90 -9.62
C ALA A 210 18.54 17.68 -10.91
N GLU A 211 19.02 17.23 -12.08
CA GLU A 211 18.66 17.80 -13.38
C GLU A 211 17.16 17.74 -13.64
N LEU A 212 16.52 16.60 -13.35
CA LEU A 212 15.07 16.43 -13.51
C LEU A 212 14.29 17.41 -12.61
N ILE A 213 14.72 17.64 -11.37
CA ILE A 213 14.10 18.60 -10.47
C ILE A 213 14.32 20.04 -10.95
N GLN A 214 15.49 20.37 -11.48
CA GLN A 214 15.80 21.70 -12.02
C GLN A 214 14.92 22.08 -13.23
N ARG A 215 14.37 21.09 -13.93
CA ARG A 215 13.42 21.32 -15.04
C ARG A 215 12.03 21.76 -14.57
N LEU A 216 11.71 21.57 -13.27
CA LEU A 216 10.40 21.94 -12.73
C LEU A 216 10.31 23.48 -12.61
N PRO A 217 9.23 24.11 -13.12
CA PRO A 217 9.08 25.55 -13.03
C PRO A 217 8.75 25.96 -11.59
N ARG A 218 9.34 27.07 -11.14
CA ARG A 218 8.94 27.74 -9.91
C ARG A 218 7.80 28.71 -10.23
N ILE A 219 6.59 28.35 -9.82
CA ILE A 219 5.37 29.13 -10.09
C ILE A 219 5.11 30.02 -8.87
N MET A 220 4.93 31.31 -9.12
CA MET A 220 4.64 32.26 -8.04
C MET A 220 3.36 31.87 -7.30
N GLY A 221 3.42 31.82 -5.96
CA GLY A 221 2.28 31.41 -5.11
C GLY A 221 2.02 29.91 -5.02
N GLU A 222 2.72 29.07 -5.78
CA GLU A 222 2.62 27.62 -5.70
C GLU A 222 3.86 27.03 -4.99
N PRO A 223 3.74 26.52 -3.77
CA PRO A 223 4.88 25.96 -3.05
C PRO A 223 5.28 24.58 -3.53
N ARG A 224 4.40 23.84 -4.22
CA ARG A 224 4.65 22.47 -4.67
C ARG A 224 5.54 22.44 -5.91
N CYS A 225 6.44 21.48 -5.96
CA CYS A 225 7.28 21.23 -7.14
C CYS A 225 6.44 20.61 -8.29
N PHE A 226 5.48 19.77 -7.92
CA PHE A 226 4.51 19.17 -8.84
C PHE A 226 3.10 19.70 -8.52
N PRO A 227 2.65 20.79 -9.17
CA PRO A 227 1.35 21.43 -8.90
C PRO A 227 0.19 20.62 -9.51
N VAL A 228 0.21 19.32 -9.33
CA VAL A 228 -0.76 18.36 -9.88
C VAL A 228 -1.14 17.32 -8.81
N ALA A 229 -2.40 16.91 -8.79
CA ALA A 229 -2.87 15.90 -7.87
C ALA A 229 -2.39 14.49 -8.31
N GLN A 230 -2.07 13.63 -7.34
CA GLN A 230 -1.72 12.23 -7.61
C GLN A 230 -2.77 11.52 -8.46
N ALA A 231 -4.06 11.67 -8.13
CA ALA A 231 -5.16 11.06 -8.88
C ALA A 231 -5.16 11.48 -10.36
N SER A 232 -4.82 12.74 -10.65
CA SER A 232 -4.69 13.23 -12.03
C SER A 232 -3.51 12.59 -12.75
N MET A 233 -2.37 12.42 -12.07
CA MET A 233 -1.23 11.69 -12.63
C MET A 233 -1.60 10.23 -12.95
N ASP A 234 -2.32 9.55 -12.06
CA ASP A 234 -2.77 8.16 -12.27
C ASP A 234 -3.70 8.02 -13.48
N VAL A 235 -4.59 8.96 -13.68
CA VAL A 235 -5.49 8.98 -14.85
C VAL A 235 -4.67 9.18 -16.13
N MET A 236 -3.75 10.15 -16.14
CA MET A 236 -2.92 10.43 -17.32
C MET A 236 -2.01 9.25 -17.65
N TRP A 237 -1.39 8.65 -16.64
CA TRP A 237 -0.58 7.45 -16.79
C TRP A 237 -1.36 6.32 -17.47
N ARG A 238 -2.51 5.93 -16.88
CA ARG A 238 -3.32 4.80 -17.40
C ARG A 238 -3.82 5.02 -18.81
N ARG A 239 -4.29 6.23 -19.13
CA ARG A 239 -4.78 6.60 -20.46
C ARG A 239 -3.65 6.54 -21.49
N THR A 240 -2.51 7.16 -21.19
CA THR A 240 -1.37 7.20 -22.11
C THR A 240 -0.78 5.81 -22.33
N ARG A 241 -0.60 5.03 -21.25
CA ARG A 241 -0.16 3.64 -21.34
C ARG A 241 -1.12 2.82 -22.22
N GLY A 242 -2.42 2.90 -22.00
CA GLY A 242 -3.41 2.17 -22.79
C GLY A 242 -3.40 2.54 -24.27
N THR A 243 -3.10 3.79 -24.61
CA THR A 243 -2.92 4.23 -26.00
C THR A 243 -1.60 3.73 -26.59
N LEU A 244 -0.50 3.85 -25.84
CA LEU A 244 0.83 3.43 -26.28
C LEU A 244 0.92 1.92 -26.42
N ALA A 245 0.28 1.15 -25.57
CA ALA A 245 0.24 -0.31 -25.59
C ALA A 245 -0.33 -0.90 -26.90
N LYS A 246 -1.15 -0.13 -27.63
CA LYS A 246 -1.65 -0.56 -28.96
C LYS A 246 -0.54 -0.65 -29.99
N LYS A 247 0.54 0.12 -29.81
CA LYS A 247 1.72 0.13 -30.69
C LYS A 247 2.92 -0.60 -30.07
N ARG A 248 2.95 -0.70 -28.75
CA ARG A 248 4.02 -1.30 -27.96
C ARG A 248 3.41 -2.20 -26.88
N PRO A 249 3.04 -3.46 -27.21
CA PRO A 249 2.32 -4.37 -26.30
C PRO A 249 3.06 -4.66 -25.00
N GLU A 250 4.40 -4.61 -24.98
CA GLU A 250 5.25 -4.81 -23.81
C GLU A 250 5.00 -3.78 -22.70
N ILE A 251 4.43 -2.62 -23.04
CA ILE A 251 4.09 -1.56 -22.09
C ILE A 251 2.71 -1.77 -21.44
N ALA A 252 1.91 -2.69 -21.95
CA ALA A 252 0.50 -2.84 -21.56
C ALA A 252 0.30 -3.04 -20.03
N ASP A 253 1.21 -3.72 -19.39
CA ASP A 253 1.16 -4.00 -17.95
C ASP A 253 1.99 -3.03 -17.09
N LEU A 254 2.73 -2.09 -17.69
CA LEU A 254 3.61 -1.16 -16.97
C LEU A 254 2.83 -0.25 -16.03
N ASN A 255 3.09 -0.33 -14.73
CA ASN A 255 2.51 0.54 -13.72
C ASN A 255 3.49 1.66 -13.33
N PHE A 256 2.97 2.81 -12.91
CA PHE A 256 3.83 3.88 -12.40
C PHE A 256 4.72 3.40 -11.25
N HIS A 257 4.20 2.54 -10.38
CA HIS A 257 4.94 2.02 -9.23
C HIS A 257 6.12 1.10 -9.61
N ASP A 258 6.15 0.56 -10.83
CA ASP A 258 7.28 -0.24 -11.31
C ASP A 258 8.56 0.60 -11.41
N SER A 259 8.43 1.94 -11.53
CA SER A 259 9.57 2.87 -11.41
C SER A 259 10.32 2.73 -10.08
N ARG A 260 9.59 2.54 -8.99
CA ARG A 260 10.21 2.36 -7.67
C ARG A 260 10.90 1.01 -7.55
N HIS A 261 10.34 -0.05 -8.15
CA HIS A 261 10.97 -1.35 -8.22
C HIS A 261 12.29 -1.25 -9.01
N GLU A 262 12.25 -0.60 -10.17
CA GLU A 262 13.44 -0.33 -11.00
C GLU A 262 14.50 0.47 -10.24
N ALA A 263 14.10 1.56 -9.58
CA ALA A 263 14.99 2.36 -8.73
C ALA A 263 15.67 1.51 -7.65
N THR A 264 14.89 0.69 -6.94
CA THR A 264 15.40 -0.18 -5.87
C THR A 264 16.47 -1.13 -6.41
N THR A 265 16.21 -1.74 -7.58
CA THR A 265 17.18 -2.64 -8.24
C THR A 265 18.44 -1.91 -8.72
N ARG A 266 18.32 -0.69 -9.27
CA ARG A 266 19.48 0.11 -9.70
C ARG A 266 20.32 0.56 -8.50
N LEU A 267 19.65 0.98 -7.44
CA LEU A 267 20.28 1.50 -6.22
C LEU A 267 20.91 0.39 -5.36
N SER A 268 20.36 -0.83 -5.36
CA SER A 268 20.95 -1.96 -4.63
C SER A 268 22.37 -2.32 -5.09
N ARG A 269 22.68 -2.05 -6.37
CA ARG A 269 24.03 -2.21 -6.91
C ARG A 269 25.04 -1.16 -6.44
N LYS A 270 24.56 -0.06 -5.86
CA LYS A 270 25.37 1.10 -5.44
C LYS A 270 25.39 1.34 -3.93
N LEU A 271 24.38 0.86 -3.23
CA LEU A 271 24.14 1.10 -1.82
C LEU A 271 24.00 -0.22 -1.08
N HIS A 272 24.59 -0.33 0.10
CA HIS A 272 24.29 -1.48 0.97
C HIS A 272 22.84 -1.41 1.50
N VAL A 273 22.31 -2.55 1.94
CA VAL A 273 20.89 -2.73 2.25
C VAL A 273 20.33 -1.72 3.25
N LEU A 274 21.07 -1.33 4.27
CA LEU A 274 20.62 -0.38 5.30
C LEU A 274 20.52 1.05 4.72
N ALA A 275 21.48 1.47 3.90
CA ALA A 275 21.42 2.77 3.23
C ALA A 275 20.27 2.84 2.25
N LEU A 276 20.06 1.78 1.47
CA LEU A 276 18.93 1.66 0.56
C LEU A 276 17.60 1.69 1.32
N ALA A 277 17.46 0.90 2.39
CA ALA A 277 16.26 0.89 3.22
C ALA A 277 15.90 2.28 3.76
N LYS A 278 16.90 3.01 4.26
CA LYS A 278 16.76 4.39 4.74
C LYS A 278 16.32 5.34 3.63
N MET A 279 16.99 5.29 2.47
CA MET A 279 16.70 6.15 1.32
C MET A 279 15.28 5.97 0.80
N ILE A 280 14.85 4.73 0.55
CA ILE A 280 13.52 4.43 -0.01
C ILE A 280 12.41 4.38 1.05
N GLY A 281 12.77 4.41 2.36
CA GLY A 281 11.82 4.34 3.47
C GLY A 281 11.14 2.97 3.57
N HIS A 282 11.94 1.90 3.55
CA HIS A 282 11.51 0.53 3.82
C HIS A 282 11.81 0.17 5.29
N ARG A 283 10.78 -0.30 6.01
CA ARG A 283 10.93 -0.75 7.41
C ARG A 283 11.31 -2.22 7.52
N ASP A 284 10.85 -3.01 6.56
CA ASP A 284 11.15 -4.43 6.47
C ASP A 284 12.32 -4.67 5.52
N ILE A 285 13.48 -4.95 6.10
CA ILE A 285 14.73 -5.22 5.36
C ILE A 285 14.61 -6.52 4.56
N GLN A 286 13.87 -7.52 5.06
CA GLN A 286 13.72 -8.80 4.36
C GLN A 286 13.11 -8.62 2.98
N SER A 287 12.19 -7.66 2.83
CA SER A 287 11.61 -7.33 1.52
C SER A 287 12.62 -6.75 0.51
N LEU A 288 13.80 -6.32 0.98
CA LEU A 288 14.87 -5.82 0.11
C LEU A 288 15.91 -6.88 -0.22
N MET A 289 15.95 -8.01 0.49
CA MET A 289 16.96 -9.06 0.26
C MET A 289 16.88 -9.65 -1.15
N ILE A 290 15.71 -9.62 -1.78
CA ILE A 290 15.56 -10.07 -3.17
C ILE A 290 16.40 -9.26 -4.18
N TYR A 291 16.89 -8.06 -3.80
CA TYR A 291 17.73 -7.20 -4.64
C TYR A 291 19.23 -7.37 -4.36
N TYR A 292 19.58 -8.19 -3.36
CA TYR A 292 20.96 -8.48 -2.90
C TYR A 292 21.26 -9.97 -3.02
N ASP A 293 20.89 -10.55 -4.16
CA ASP A 293 21.14 -11.96 -4.48
C ASP A 293 22.55 -12.11 -5.11
N GLU A 294 23.57 -11.80 -4.30
CA GLU A 294 24.97 -11.92 -4.69
C GLU A 294 25.43 -13.39 -4.54
N THR A 295 26.12 -13.88 -5.54
CA THR A 295 26.71 -15.22 -5.51
C THR A 295 27.86 -15.30 -4.49
N ALA A 296 28.15 -16.51 -4.01
CA ALA A 296 29.31 -16.73 -3.12
C ALA A 296 30.64 -16.27 -3.73
N ALA A 297 30.78 -16.37 -5.07
CA ALA A 297 31.96 -15.91 -5.78
C ALA A 297 32.08 -14.36 -5.78
N GLU A 298 30.96 -13.65 -5.96
CA GLU A 298 30.94 -12.18 -5.88
C GLU A 298 31.24 -11.69 -4.45
N LEU A 299 30.72 -12.40 -3.45
CA LEU A 299 31.04 -12.11 -2.05
C LEU A 299 32.53 -12.39 -1.71
N ALA A 300 33.07 -13.50 -2.20
CA ALA A 300 34.46 -13.83 -2.00
C ALA A 300 35.41 -12.77 -2.58
N ALA A 301 35.12 -12.25 -3.78
CA ALA A 301 35.88 -11.17 -4.42
C ALA A 301 35.90 -9.85 -3.62
N ARG A 302 35.06 -9.70 -2.60
CA ARG A 302 35.06 -8.53 -1.71
C ARG A 302 35.78 -8.74 -0.39
N LEU A 303 36.18 -9.97 -0.10
CA LEU A 303 36.96 -10.29 1.12
C LEU A 303 38.43 -10.08 0.94
N ASP A 304 38.91 -10.01 -0.30
CA ASP A 304 40.27 -9.68 -0.73
C ASP A 304 40.44 -8.18 -1.00
#